data_f807f9757caa6af2f33c98c68675d0b4
#
_entry.id   f807f9757caa6af2f33c98c68675d0b4
#
_cell.length_a   1.000
_cell.length_b   1.000
_cell.length_c   1.000
_cell.angle_alpha   90.00
_cell.angle_beta   90.00
_cell.angle_gamma   90.00
#
_symmetry.space_group_name_H-M   'P 1'
#
loop_
_entity.id
_entity.type
_entity.pdbx_description
1 polymer ?
#
loop_
_entity_poly.entity_id
_entity_poly.type
_entity_poly.pdbx_seq_one_letter_code
_entity_poly.pdbx_strand_id
1 'polypeptide(L)'
;MRPSLWHGSAAAYPPTLGLRQSLRPSTTDLHAHSARLVPEWAPQRAIWTAWPADADEWNGDLETPRQDVAALVRALAPTNRVRLLANGEEALLSAQSAVGEFAEIASAPYGDIWLRDTGPIFATGVDGPLALRFRNNGWGGKFALTGDDTVGDEVARLAGVAIRPADFVLEGGAIDSDGAGTILTTRQTLLNANRNGWSQADAEAALRTALGARKIVWIDEGLAGDHTDGHVDNIARFAGPGLIVCQRPAGADDPNADVLEAIAGGLEGATDAEGQRIEIVRIPGPGRVLNALGEIAPASHLNFVIANGVVVVPVFGTKTETAALDCLQAVFPDRKVVGLPAFGLLGAGDAGGGAFHCITREEPVFDPNYSGPR
;
A
#
# COMPACT_ATOMS: atom_id res chain seq x y z
N MET A 1 44.59 -0.49 9.10
CA MET A 1 43.22 -0.94 8.92
C MET A 1 42.55 -0.96 10.30
N ARG A 2 41.77 0.03 10.63
CA ARG A 2 41.03 0.15 11.89
C ARG A 2 39.58 0.43 11.53
N PRO A 3 38.57 -0.26 12.11
CA PRO A 3 37.17 0.05 11.87
C PRO A 3 36.79 1.33 12.64
N SER A 4 36.18 2.27 11.98
CA SER A 4 35.61 3.49 12.58
C SER A 4 34.25 3.17 13.22
N LEU A 5 34.18 3.33 14.54
CA LEU A 5 32.93 3.26 15.31
C LEU A 5 32.18 4.59 15.14
N TRP A 6 31.03 4.52 14.56
CA TRP A 6 30.05 5.60 14.59
C TRP A 6 29.25 5.52 15.91
N HIS A 7 29.43 6.51 16.79
CA HIS A 7 28.57 6.74 17.93
C HIS A 7 27.51 7.79 17.55
N GLY A 8 26.35 7.35 17.11
CA GLY A 8 25.16 8.19 17.05
C GLY A 8 24.55 8.32 18.44
N SER A 9 24.50 9.52 18.99
CA SER A 9 23.85 9.81 20.26
C SER A 9 22.32 9.80 20.05
N ALA A 10 21.64 8.85 20.70
CA ALA A 10 20.19 8.84 20.78
C ALA A 10 19.70 10.08 21.57
N ALA A 11 18.94 10.95 20.91
CA ALA A 11 18.20 12.00 21.59
C ALA A 11 17.02 11.38 22.33
N ALA A 12 17.05 11.40 23.65
CA ALA A 12 15.95 10.92 24.48
C ALA A 12 14.78 11.89 24.44
N TYR A 13 13.60 11.40 24.05
CA TYR A 13 12.35 12.12 24.20
C TYR A 13 11.93 12.19 25.68
N PRO A 14 11.40 13.32 26.17
CA PRO A 14 10.95 13.43 27.55
C PRO A 14 9.69 12.57 27.80
N PRO A 15 9.51 12.04 29.02
CA PRO A 15 8.34 11.23 29.35
C PRO A 15 7.07 12.10 29.41
N THR A 16 6.03 11.67 28.70
CA THR A 16 4.70 12.27 28.75
C THR A 16 4.05 12.03 30.11
N LEU A 17 3.65 13.11 30.77
CA LEU A 17 2.85 13.11 31.98
C LEU A 17 1.50 12.42 31.74
N GLY A 18 1.20 11.41 32.56
CA GLY A 18 -0.05 10.68 32.50
C GLY A 18 -1.25 11.52 32.95
N LEU A 19 -2.25 11.58 32.09
CA LEU A 19 -3.63 11.87 32.44
C LEU A 19 -4.49 10.70 31.98
N ARG A 20 -4.66 9.73 32.89
CA ARG A 20 -5.72 8.73 32.76
C ARG A 20 -7.05 9.38 33.09
N GLN A 21 -7.83 9.72 32.09
CA GLN A 21 -9.29 9.80 32.21
C GLN A 21 -9.90 8.94 31.10
N SER A 22 -10.48 7.83 31.50
CA SER A 22 -11.27 6.95 30.66
C SER A 22 -12.61 7.62 30.35
N LEU A 23 -12.67 8.41 29.29
CA LEU A 23 -13.92 8.75 28.65
C LEU A 23 -14.28 7.61 27.69
N ARG A 24 -15.18 6.72 28.10
CA ARG A 24 -15.84 5.82 27.13
C ARG A 24 -16.83 6.67 26.34
N PRO A 25 -16.63 6.85 25.01
CA PRO A 25 -17.60 7.53 24.18
C PRO A 25 -18.89 6.73 24.15
N SER A 26 -20.03 7.42 24.11
CA SER A 26 -21.33 6.77 23.98
C SER A 26 -21.43 6.11 22.61
N THR A 27 -22.14 5.00 22.50
CA THR A 27 -22.33 4.25 21.24
C THR A 27 -22.98 5.11 20.14
N THR A 28 -23.65 6.19 20.49
CA THR A 28 -24.26 7.14 19.53
C THR A 28 -23.23 8.09 18.91
N ASP A 29 -22.10 8.40 19.58
CA ASP A 29 -21.05 9.29 19.08
C ASP A 29 -20.09 8.55 18.13
N LEU A 30 -20.01 7.23 18.21
CA LEU A 30 -19.12 6.42 17.36
C LEU A 30 -19.54 6.43 15.87
N HIS A 31 -20.82 6.57 15.57
CA HIS A 31 -21.33 6.64 14.19
C HIS A 31 -21.19 8.02 13.55
N ALA A 32 -21.10 9.08 14.35
CA ALA A 32 -21.03 10.47 13.85
C ALA A 32 -19.66 10.86 13.28
N HIS A 33 -18.61 10.06 13.53
CA HIS A 33 -17.25 10.39 13.13
C HIS A 33 -16.52 9.31 12.31
N SER A 34 -17.17 8.20 11.98
CA SER A 34 -16.52 7.14 11.19
C SER A 34 -16.36 7.57 9.74
N ALA A 35 -15.13 7.47 9.22
CA ALA A 35 -14.88 7.53 7.79
C ALA A 35 -15.31 6.20 7.17
N ARG A 36 -15.70 6.22 5.89
CA ARG A 36 -15.92 5.01 5.10
C ARG A 36 -14.86 4.95 4.01
N LEU A 37 -14.11 3.87 3.99
CA LEU A 37 -13.16 3.60 2.93
C LEU A 37 -13.89 3.39 1.61
N VAL A 38 -13.23 3.75 0.52
CA VAL A 38 -13.68 3.50 -0.84
C VAL A 38 -12.81 2.37 -1.39
N PRO A 39 -13.39 1.30 -1.96
CA PRO A 39 -12.59 0.19 -2.46
C PRO A 39 -11.80 0.62 -3.69
N GLU A 40 -10.64 0.03 -3.92
CA GLU A 40 -9.74 0.45 -4.99
C GLU A 40 -10.36 0.31 -6.40
N TRP A 41 -11.26 -0.65 -6.60
CA TRP A 41 -11.96 -0.83 -7.88
C TRP A 41 -13.08 0.19 -8.15
N ALA A 42 -13.41 1.05 -7.19
CA ALA A 42 -14.37 2.14 -7.40
C ALA A 42 -13.83 3.16 -8.42
N PRO A 43 -14.70 3.94 -9.07
CA PRO A 43 -14.26 4.98 -9.97
C PRO A 43 -13.27 5.95 -9.31
N GLN A 44 -12.16 6.21 -9.98
CA GLN A 44 -11.07 7.03 -9.48
C GLN A 44 -10.98 8.35 -10.23
N ARG A 45 -10.81 9.44 -9.50
CA ARG A 45 -10.58 10.78 -10.03
C ARG A 45 -9.14 10.95 -10.50
N ALA A 46 -8.21 10.33 -9.78
CA ALA A 46 -6.79 10.31 -10.11
C ALA A 46 -6.08 9.13 -9.44
N ILE A 47 -4.89 8.81 -9.93
CA ILE A 47 -3.89 7.99 -9.23
C ILE A 47 -2.68 8.88 -8.96
N TRP A 48 -2.23 8.89 -7.72
CA TRP A 48 -1.01 9.56 -7.28
C TRP A 48 0.16 8.60 -7.29
N THR A 49 1.32 9.12 -7.66
CA THR A 49 2.61 8.43 -7.54
C THR A 49 3.72 9.48 -7.35
N ALA A 50 4.96 9.04 -7.12
CA ALA A 50 6.10 9.91 -6.96
C ALA A 50 7.26 9.47 -7.86
N TRP A 51 8.18 10.39 -8.16
CA TRP A 51 9.33 10.16 -9.03
C TRP A 51 10.58 9.87 -8.20
N PRO A 52 11.34 8.79 -8.44
CA PRO A 52 12.58 8.54 -7.73
C PRO A 52 13.54 9.74 -7.81
N ALA A 53 13.90 10.31 -6.65
CA ALA A 53 14.57 11.59 -6.55
C ALA A 53 15.93 11.54 -5.85
N ASP A 54 16.09 10.70 -4.82
CA ASP A 54 17.33 10.58 -4.06
C ASP A 54 18.09 9.32 -4.46
N ALA A 55 19.30 9.50 -5.01
CA ALA A 55 20.11 8.37 -5.46
C ALA A 55 20.61 7.48 -4.32
N ASP A 56 20.74 8.03 -3.11
CA ASP A 56 21.20 7.26 -1.95
C ASP A 56 20.16 6.20 -1.55
N GLU A 57 18.87 6.48 -1.77
CA GLU A 57 17.77 5.53 -1.51
C GLU A 57 17.68 4.41 -2.58
N TRP A 58 18.45 4.51 -3.68
CA TRP A 58 18.42 3.58 -4.81
C TRP A 58 19.83 3.07 -5.17
N ASN A 59 20.75 3.01 -4.21
CA ASN A 59 22.14 2.53 -4.42
C ASN A 59 22.87 3.24 -5.57
N GLY A 60 22.54 4.50 -5.83
CA GLY A 60 23.13 5.31 -6.91
C GLY A 60 22.48 5.13 -8.28
N ASP A 61 21.49 4.23 -8.43
CA ASP A 61 20.78 4.00 -9.69
C ASP A 61 19.34 4.55 -9.63
N LEU A 62 19.15 5.76 -10.14
CA LEU A 62 17.81 6.32 -10.33
C LEU A 62 17.18 5.93 -11.68
N GLU A 63 17.97 5.51 -12.66
CA GLU A 63 17.46 5.27 -14.02
C GLU A 63 16.49 4.08 -14.04
N THR A 64 16.86 2.97 -13.40
CA THR A 64 16.05 1.74 -13.41
C THR A 64 14.68 1.94 -12.72
N PRO A 65 14.57 2.46 -11.48
CA PRO A 65 13.26 2.71 -10.89
C PRO A 65 12.46 3.80 -11.63
N ARG A 66 13.11 4.82 -12.22
CA ARG A 66 12.45 5.82 -13.07
C ARG A 66 11.83 5.21 -14.33
N GLN A 67 12.47 4.21 -14.93
CA GLN A 67 11.89 3.47 -16.07
C GLN A 67 10.63 2.71 -15.67
N ASP A 68 10.63 2.04 -14.51
CA ASP A 68 9.47 1.31 -14.01
C ASP A 68 8.30 2.26 -13.70
N VAL A 69 8.57 3.38 -13.03
CA VAL A 69 7.55 4.42 -12.76
C VAL A 69 7.02 5.02 -14.06
N ALA A 70 7.89 5.31 -15.02
CA ALA A 70 7.47 5.84 -16.31
C ALA A 70 6.59 4.85 -17.11
N ALA A 71 6.91 3.55 -17.05
CA ALA A 71 6.08 2.52 -17.67
C ALA A 71 4.68 2.45 -17.02
N LEU A 72 4.63 2.49 -15.69
CA LEU A 72 3.38 2.56 -14.93
C LEU A 72 2.53 3.77 -15.32
N VAL A 73 3.12 4.98 -15.30
CA VAL A 73 2.43 6.24 -15.67
C VAL A 73 1.82 6.15 -17.06
N ARG A 74 2.59 5.67 -18.06
CA ARG A 74 2.10 5.50 -19.43
C ARG A 74 0.97 4.48 -19.56
N ALA A 75 0.99 3.43 -18.74
CA ALA A 75 -0.07 2.41 -18.73
C ALA A 75 -1.37 2.94 -18.11
N LEU A 76 -1.27 3.79 -17.08
CA LEU A 76 -2.42 4.35 -16.37
C LEU A 76 -3.08 5.52 -17.12
N ALA A 77 -2.28 6.36 -17.79
CA ALA A 77 -2.72 7.63 -18.40
C ALA A 77 -3.91 7.51 -19.39
N PRO A 78 -4.08 6.43 -20.18
CA PRO A 78 -5.22 6.30 -21.09
C PRO A 78 -6.58 6.25 -20.40
N THR A 79 -6.64 5.83 -19.13
CA THR A 79 -7.89 5.62 -18.39
C THR A 79 -8.00 6.40 -17.09
N ASN A 80 -6.87 6.92 -16.60
CA ASN A 80 -6.80 7.67 -15.35
C ASN A 80 -6.03 8.97 -15.52
N ARG A 81 -6.45 9.98 -14.80
CA ARG A 81 -5.59 11.12 -14.50
C ARG A 81 -4.48 10.66 -13.58
N VAL A 82 -3.24 10.84 -13.99
CA VAL A 82 -2.07 10.52 -13.15
C VAL A 82 -1.51 11.81 -12.58
N ARG A 83 -1.31 11.86 -11.26
CA ARG A 83 -0.67 12.94 -10.54
C ARG A 83 0.64 12.46 -9.96
N LEU A 84 1.72 13.12 -10.35
CA LEU A 84 3.07 12.70 -10.02
C LEU A 84 3.77 13.78 -9.20
N LEU A 85 4.29 13.39 -8.04
CA LEU A 85 5.13 14.26 -7.23
C LEU A 85 6.59 14.13 -7.66
N ALA A 86 7.33 15.26 -7.65
CA ALA A 86 8.76 15.29 -7.88
C ALA A 86 9.44 16.15 -6.82
N ASN A 87 10.47 15.60 -6.15
CA ASN A 87 11.21 16.28 -5.09
C ASN A 87 12.51 16.87 -5.65
N GLY A 88 12.56 18.20 -5.72
CA GLY A 88 13.71 18.94 -6.24
C GLY A 88 13.66 19.20 -7.75
N GLU A 89 14.54 20.10 -8.20
CA GLU A 89 14.56 20.59 -9.59
C GLU A 89 14.98 19.50 -10.58
N GLU A 90 15.98 18.69 -10.25
CA GLU A 90 16.47 17.59 -11.10
C GLU A 90 15.37 16.56 -11.34
N ALA A 91 14.72 16.09 -10.26
CA ALA A 91 13.63 15.13 -10.35
C ALA A 91 12.44 15.70 -11.15
N LEU A 92 12.11 16.98 -10.96
CA LEU A 92 11.05 17.66 -11.72
C LEU A 92 11.36 17.69 -13.22
N LEU A 93 12.56 18.09 -13.61
CA LEU A 93 12.98 18.13 -15.02
C LEU A 93 13.03 16.75 -15.65
N SER A 94 13.56 15.77 -14.91
CA SER A 94 13.62 14.37 -15.33
C SER A 94 12.21 13.79 -15.53
N ALA A 95 11.30 13.99 -14.58
CA ALA A 95 9.91 13.53 -14.69
C ALA A 95 9.18 14.21 -15.87
N GLN A 96 9.34 15.52 -16.04
CA GLN A 96 8.76 16.25 -17.17
C GLN A 96 9.24 15.71 -18.51
N SER A 97 10.54 15.43 -18.64
CA SER A 97 11.10 14.84 -19.84
C SER A 97 10.57 13.44 -20.13
N ALA A 98 10.42 12.62 -19.09
CA ALA A 98 10.03 11.21 -19.24
C ALA A 98 8.53 10.99 -19.42
N VAL A 99 7.68 11.71 -18.66
CA VAL A 99 6.23 11.46 -18.56
C VAL A 99 5.36 12.72 -18.53
N GLY A 100 5.90 13.90 -18.84
CA GLY A 100 5.14 15.16 -18.77
C GLY A 100 3.90 15.22 -19.68
N GLU A 101 3.83 14.41 -20.74
CA GLU A 101 2.65 14.27 -21.59
C GLU A 101 1.56 13.36 -20.97
N PHE A 102 1.90 12.56 -19.96
CA PHE A 102 1.07 11.50 -19.38
C PHE A 102 0.63 11.78 -17.95
N ALA A 103 1.27 12.74 -17.26
CA ALA A 103 0.99 13.03 -15.86
C ALA A 103 0.97 14.52 -15.57
N GLU A 104 0.17 14.91 -14.56
CA GLU A 104 0.25 16.23 -13.94
C GLU A 104 1.33 16.19 -12.87
N ILE A 105 2.44 16.88 -13.12
CA ILE A 105 3.60 16.87 -12.25
C ILE A 105 3.57 18.06 -11.30
N ALA A 106 3.71 17.79 -10.00
CA ALA A 106 3.80 18.80 -8.96
C ALA A 106 5.10 18.65 -8.17
N SER A 107 5.75 19.77 -7.85
CA SER A 107 6.88 19.76 -6.93
C SER A 107 6.39 19.64 -5.50
N ALA A 108 6.92 18.66 -4.75
CA ALA A 108 6.60 18.43 -3.35
C ALA A 108 7.77 17.75 -2.64
N PRO A 109 8.00 18.03 -1.35
CA PRO A 109 8.96 17.29 -0.55
C PRO A 109 8.40 15.91 -0.14
N TYR A 110 9.20 14.87 -0.26
CA TYR A 110 8.97 13.51 0.26
C TYR A 110 10.33 12.84 0.47
N GLY A 111 10.39 11.81 1.28
CA GLY A 111 11.60 11.00 1.46
C GLY A 111 11.81 10.06 0.28
N ASP A 112 10.87 9.13 0.06
CA ASP A 112 10.90 8.23 -1.09
C ASP A 112 9.48 8.04 -1.68
N ILE A 113 9.38 7.24 -2.73
CA ILE A 113 8.22 7.17 -3.64
C ILE A 113 7.01 6.38 -3.10
N TRP A 114 7.10 5.82 -1.91
CA TRP A 114 6.15 4.84 -1.33
C TRP A 114 4.83 5.49 -0.87
N LEU A 115 4.12 6.16 -1.80
CA LEU A 115 2.89 6.91 -1.49
C LEU A 115 1.72 6.05 -1.02
N ARG A 116 1.76 4.72 -1.21
CA ARG A 116 0.79 3.82 -0.60
C ARG A 116 0.81 3.94 0.92
N ASP A 117 2.00 4.08 1.50
CA ASP A 117 2.23 4.05 2.93
C ASP A 117 2.37 5.44 3.56
N THR A 118 3.01 6.36 2.85
CA THR A 118 3.26 7.74 3.31
C THR A 118 2.15 8.71 2.90
N GLY A 119 1.40 8.40 1.85
CA GLY A 119 0.25 9.17 1.38
C GLY A 119 -0.99 9.02 2.26
N PRO A 120 -2.00 9.89 2.11
CA PRO A 120 -3.23 9.79 2.87
C PRO A 120 -4.09 8.63 2.36
N ILE A 121 -4.90 8.04 3.23
CA ILE A 121 -5.97 7.14 2.80
C ILE A 121 -7.22 7.98 2.54
N PHE A 122 -7.67 8.02 1.29
CA PHE A 122 -8.89 8.73 0.93
C PHE A 122 -10.14 7.97 1.37
N ALA A 123 -11.09 8.69 1.93
CA ALA A 123 -12.32 8.13 2.48
C ALA A 123 -13.49 9.10 2.30
N THR A 124 -14.70 8.62 2.53
CA THR A 124 -15.90 9.46 2.62
C THR A 124 -16.28 9.67 4.07
N GLY A 125 -16.36 10.91 4.48
CA GLY A 125 -16.90 11.30 5.78
C GLY A 125 -18.35 11.78 5.69
N VAL A 126 -18.94 12.14 6.82
CA VAL A 126 -20.31 12.68 6.89
C VAL A 126 -20.43 14.00 6.10
N ASP A 127 -19.40 14.82 6.15
CA ASP A 127 -19.37 16.14 5.51
C ASP A 127 -18.73 16.12 4.10
N GLY A 128 -18.41 14.95 3.57
CA GLY A 128 -17.81 14.77 2.24
C GLY A 128 -16.45 14.07 2.24
N PRO A 129 -15.63 14.33 1.21
CA PRO A 129 -14.32 13.72 1.05
C PRO A 129 -13.39 13.98 2.23
N LEU A 130 -12.65 12.96 2.63
CA LEU A 130 -11.62 13.02 3.67
C LEU A 130 -10.33 12.41 3.20
N ALA A 131 -9.21 13.00 3.61
CA ALA A 131 -7.87 12.44 3.55
C ALA A 131 -7.46 12.03 4.97
N LEU A 132 -7.49 10.74 5.26
CA LEU A 132 -7.07 10.21 6.56
C LEU A 132 -5.55 10.17 6.58
N ARG A 133 -4.95 10.92 7.47
CA ARG A 133 -3.51 10.99 7.64
C ARG A 133 -3.11 10.25 8.92
N PHE A 134 -2.35 9.20 8.76
CA PHE A 134 -1.76 8.40 9.84
C PHE A 134 -0.32 8.83 10.12
N ARG A 135 0.21 8.43 11.27
CA ARG A 135 1.64 8.63 11.55
C ARG A 135 2.45 7.64 10.72
N ASN A 136 3.50 8.13 10.10
CA ASN A 136 4.57 7.30 9.54
C ASN A 136 5.71 7.22 10.54
N ASN A 137 6.29 6.03 10.74
CA ASN A 137 7.47 5.83 11.56
C ASN A 137 8.60 5.10 10.84
N GLY A 138 8.58 5.12 9.51
CA GLY A 138 9.58 4.48 8.67
C GLY A 138 9.55 2.95 8.78
N TRP A 139 8.37 2.35 8.61
CA TRP A 139 8.14 0.90 8.66
C TRP A 139 8.71 0.24 9.92
N GLY A 140 8.42 0.85 11.07
CA GLY A 140 8.90 0.36 12.34
C GLY A 140 10.29 0.88 12.72
N GLY A 141 10.69 2.04 12.23
CA GLY A 141 11.96 2.69 12.51
C GLY A 141 13.13 2.18 11.68
N LYS A 142 12.85 1.43 10.59
CA LYS A 142 13.89 0.92 9.67
C LYS A 142 14.38 2.00 8.71
N PHE A 143 13.46 2.84 8.21
CA PHE A 143 13.71 3.88 7.21
C PHE A 143 13.09 5.20 7.67
N ALA A 144 13.88 6.09 8.23
CA ALA A 144 13.41 7.39 8.71
C ALA A 144 13.80 8.48 7.70
N LEU A 145 12.99 8.65 6.65
CA LEU A 145 13.28 9.59 5.57
C LEU A 145 12.56 10.92 5.79
N THR A 146 13.28 12.01 5.52
CA THR A 146 12.73 13.37 5.67
C THR A 146 11.67 13.63 4.61
N GLY A 147 10.46 13.99 5.04
CA GLY A 147 9.34 14.32 4.17
C GLY A 147 8.24 13.24 4.14
N ASP A 148 8.53 11.99 4.51
CA ASP A 148 7.55 10.90 4.51
C ASP A 148 6.44 11.10 5.55
N ASP A 149 6.72 11.81 6.62
CA ASP A 149 5.73 12.17 7.65
C ASP A 149 4.79 13.31 7.23
N THR A 150 5.11 14.04 6.17
CA THR A 150 4.36 15.23 5.71
C THR A 150 3.81 15.14 4.29
N VAL A 151 4.31 14.25 3.45
CA VAL A 151 3.86 14.14 2.05
C VAL A 151 2.36 13.83 1.94
N GLY A 152 1.78 13.10 2.91
CA GLY A 152 0.34 12.84 2.95
C GLY A 152 -0.49 14.11 3.09
N ASP A 153 -0.03 15.10 3.85
CA ASP A 153 -0.70 16.40 3.98
C ASP A 153 -0.60 17.20 2.65
N GLU A 154 0.53 17.09 1.96
CA GLU A 154 0.74 17.75 0.66
C GLU A 154 -0.13 17.13 -0.44
N VAL A 155 -0.24 15.80 -0.50
CA VAL A 155 -1.16 15.11 -1.43
C VAL A 155 -2.61 15.55 -1.16
N ALA A 156 -3.06 15.58 0.09
CA ALA A 156 -4.40 16.02 0.45
C ALA A 156 -4.65 17.49 0.06
N ARG A 157 -3.69 18.37 0.31
CA ARG A 157 -3.75 19.79 -0.08
C ARG A 157 -3.88 19.95 -1.60
N LEU A 158 -3.06 19.24 -2.38
CA LEU A 158 -3.10 19.27 -3.84
C LEU A 158 -4.39 18.64 -4.39
N ALA A 159 -4.93 17.63 -3.72
CA ALA A 159 -6.23 17.02 -4.04
C ALA A 159 -7.40 17.95 -3.71
N GLY A 160 -7.21 18.95 -2.84
CA GLY A 160 -8.28 19.81 -2.34
C GLY A 160 -9.23 19.08 -1.38
N VAL A 161 -8.72 18.12 -0.61
CA VAL A 161 -9.49 17.26 0.31
C VAL A 161 -9.13 17.59 1.75
N ALA A 162 -10.14 17.65 2.62
CA ALA A 162 -9.94 17.94 4.04
C ALA A 162 -9.17 16.82 4.74
N ILE A 163 -8.19 17.21 5.58
CA ILE A 163 -7.35 16.28 6.33
C ILE A 163 -8.00 15.93 7.66
N ARG A 164 -8.04 14.63 7.97
CA ARG A 164 -8.36 14.12 9.31
C ARG A 164 -7.15 13.33 9.84
N PRO A 165 -6.40 13.87 10.80
CA PRO A 165 -5.29 13.16 11.41
C PRO A 165 -5.77 12.03 12.31
N ALA A 166 -5.03 10.92 12.34
CA ALA A 166 -5.15 9.85 13.30
C ALA A 166 -3.80 9.68 14.03
N ASP A 167 -3.85 9.63 15.37
CA ASP A 167 -2.64 9.63 16.21
C ASP A 167 -2.12 8.20 16.47
N PHE A 168 -1.94 7.42 15.39
CA PHE A 168 -1.29 6.12 15.45
C PHE A 168 -0.60 5.81 14.12
N VAL A 169 0.32 4.87 14.14
CA VAL A 169 1.07 4.42 12.96
C VAL A 169 0.21 3.45 12.15
N LEU A 170 0.00 3.77 10.88
CA LEU A 170 -0.63 2.87 9.92
C LEU A 170 -0.12 3.17 8.51
N GLU A 171 0.47 2.18 7.90
CA GLU A 171 0.81 2.18 6.48
C GLU A 171 -0.40 1.72 5.64
N GLY A 172 -0.62 2.37 4.51
CA GLY A 172 -1.76 2.01 3.66
C GLY A 172 -1.67 0.63 3.03
N GLY A 173 -0.46 0.14 2.78
CA GLY A 173 -0.21 -1.23 2.30
C GLY A 173 -0.44 -2.33 3.35
N ALA A 174 -0.48 -1.94 4.64
CA ALA A 174 -0.79 -2.85 5.74
C ALA A 174 -2.27 -3.27 5.79
N ILE A 175 -3.14 -2.57 5.05
CA ILE A 175 -4.58 -2.86 5.00
C ILE A 175 -5.09 -2.91 3.56
N ASP A 176 -6.13 -3.72 3.34
CA ASP A 176 -6.96 -3.67 2.13
C ASP A 176 -8.44 -3.69 2.53
N SER A 177 -9.34 -3.11 1.72
CA SER A 177 -10.73 -2.91 2.10
C SER A 177 -11.70 -3.17 0.96
N ASP A 178 -12.82 -3.83 1.30
CA ASP A 178 -13.95 -3.99 0.39
C ASP A 178 -14.84 -2.74 0.24
N GLY A 179 -14.54 -1.66 1.00
CA GLY A 179 -15.37 -0.45 1.03
C GLY A 179 -16.74 -0.63 1.70
N ALA A 180 -17.08 -1.85 2.10
CA ALA A 180 -18.31 -2.21 2.77
C ALA A 180 -18.11 -2.54 4.27
N GLY A 181 -16.93 -2.22 4.81
CA GLY A 181 -16.62 -2.36 6.23
C GLY A 181 -15.79 -3.59 6.57
N THR A 182 -15.36 -4.39 5.58
CA THR A 182 -14.38 -5.46 5.79
C THR A 182 -12.99 -4.92 5.52
N ILE A 183 -12.07 -5.18 6.44
CA ILE A 183 -10.64 -4.88 6.28
C ILE A 183 -9.86 -6.18 6.37
N LEU A 184 -8.94 -6.36 5.43
CA LEU A 184 -7.94 -7.41 5.38
C LEU A 184 -6.61 -6.85 5.88
N THR A 185 -5.89 -7.57 6.75
CA THR A 185 -4.62 -7.12 7.32
C THR A 185 -3.82 -8.30 7.88
N THR A 186 -2.57 -8.03 8.29
CA THR A 186 -1.71 -9.05 8.91
C THR A 186 -1.44 -8.76 10.39
N ARG A 187 -1.27 -9.84 11.17
CA ARG A 187 -0.83 -9.75 12.57
C ARG A 187 0.62 -9.31 12.63
N GLN A 188 1.44 -9.81 11.71
CA GLN A 188 2.86 -9.51 11.65
C GLN A 188 3.13 -8.02 11.56
N THR A 189 2.33 -7.25 10.81
CA THR A 189 2.46 -5.79 10.72
C THR A 189 1.77 -5.08 11.88
N LEU A 190 0.45 -5.23 12.03
CA LEU A 190 -0.32 -4.37 12.93
C LEU A 190 -0.09 -4.65 14.42
N LEU A 191 0.27 -5.90 14.77
CA LEU A 191 0.55 -6.27 16.17
C LEU A 191 2.06 -6.25 16.47
N ASN A 192 2.89 -5.85 15.51
CA ASN A 192 4.33 -5.69 15.75
C ASN A 192 4.59 -4.58 16.76
N ALA A 193 5.48 -4.88 17.72
CA ALA A 193 5.85 -3.92 18.75
C ALA A 193 6.52 -2.66 18.19
N ASN A 194 7.09 -2.74 16.97
CA ASN A 194 7.72 -1.61 16.28
C ASN A 194 6.72 -0.64 15.61
N ARG A 195 5.42 -0.85 15.74
CA ARG A 195 4.36 0.08 15.31
C ARG A 195 3.71 0.74 16.54
N ASN A 196 2.59 0.22 16.99
CA ASN A 196 1.81 0.79 18.09
C ASN A 196 1.88 -0.02 19.40
N GLY A 197 2.47 -1.22 19.35
CA GLY A 197 2.51 -2.13 20.51
C GLY A 197 1.12 -2.62 20.94
N TRP A 198 0.20 -2.73 20.01
CA TRP A 198 -1.20 -3.07 20.24
C TRP A 198 -1.42 -4.56 20.54
N SER A 199 -2.42 -4.84 21.38
CA SER A 199 -3.13 -6.10 21.32
C SER A 199 -4.06 -6.13 20.08
N GLN A 200 -4.51 -7.32 19.68
CA GLN A 200 -5.49 -7.43 18.60
C GLN A 200 -6.76 -6.61 18.85
N ALA A 201 -7.25 -6.58 20.10
CA ALA A 201 -8.43 -5.82 20.47
C ALA A 201 -8.21 -4.31 20.33
N ASP A 202 -7.02 -3.81 20.67
CA ASP A 202 -6.67 -2.39 20.49
C ASP A 202 -6.59 -2.02 19.00
N ALA A 203 -5.95 -2.86 18.18
CA ALA A 203 -5.88 -2.68 16.72
C ALA A 203 -7.28 -2.62 16.09
N GLU A 204 -8.14 -3.59 16.44
CA GLU A 204 -9.52 -3.62 15.96
C GLU A 204 -10.32 -2.38 16.38
N ALA A 205 -10.15 -1.92 17.62
CA ALA A 205 -10.83 -0.71 18.10
C ALA A 205 -10.37 0.54 17.35
N ALA A 206 -9.06 0.67 17.10
CA ALA A 206 -8.49 1.77 16.34
C ALA A 206 -8.99 1.79 14.88
N LEU A 207 -8.98 0.64 14.19
CA LEU A 207 -9.47 0.52 12.81
C LEU A 207 -10.99 0.78 12.72
N ARG A 208 -11.79 0.31 13.69
CA ARG A 208 -13.23 0.63 13.76
C ARG A 208 -13.45 2.13 13.87
N THR A 209 -12.70 2.80 14.72
CA THR A 209 -12.87 4.23 14.99
C THR A 209 -12.42 5.08 13.80
N ALA A 210 -11.24 4.80 13.26
CA ALA A 210 -10.64 5.64 12.22
C ALA A 210 -11.20 5.35 10.81
N LEU A 211 -11.44 4.07 10.49
CA LEU A 211 -11.75 3.59 9.14
C LEU A 211 -13.18 3.07 8.98
N GLY A 212 -13.98 3.03 10.05
CA GLY A 212 -15.32 2.46 10.02
C GLY A 212 -15.34 0.93 9.81
N ALA A 213 -14.26 0.23 10.18
CA ALA A 213 -14.19 -1.21 10.07
C ALA A 213 -15.27 -1.89 10.92
N ARG A 214 -16.01 -2.82 10.33
CA ARG A 214 -17.02 -3.65 11.02
C ARG A 214 -16.51 -5.08 11.20
N LYS A 215 -15.69 -5.54 10.26
CA LYS A 215 -15.07 -6.85 10.24
C LYS A 215 -13.60 -6.72 9.89
N ILE A 216 -12.74 -7.48 10.57
CA ILE A 216 -11.33 -7.58 10.22
C ILE A 216 -11.02 -9.05 9.95
N VAL A 217 -10.47 -9.30 8.76
CA VAL A 217 -9.95 -10.60 8.35
C VAL A 217 -8.45 -10.56 8.58
N TRP A 218 -7.97 -11.40 9.47
CA TRP A 218 -6.59 -11.46 9.89
C TRP A 218 -5.83 -12.57 9.15
N ILE A 219 -4.68 -12.20 8.62
CA ILE A 219 -3.64 -13.13 8.14
C ILE A 219 -2.49 -13.08 9.14
N ASP A 220 -1.79 -14.20 9.35
CA ASP A 220 -0.75 -14.24 10.37
C ASP A 220 0.54 -13.58 9.90
N GLU A 221 1.11 -14.00 8.78
CA GLU A 221 2.43 -13.62 8.30
C GLU A 221 2.41 -13.28 6.80
N GLY A 222 3.40 -12.46 6.36
CA GLY A 222 3.65 -12.09 4.97
C GLY A 222 4.84 -12.81 4.35
N LEU A 223 5.34 -12.26 3.22
CA LEU A 223 6.43 -12.85 2.47
C LEU A 223 7.76 -12.78 3.22
N ALA A 224 8.62 -13.78 2.99
CA ALA A 224 10.00 -13.76 3.46
C ALA A 224 10.77 -12.58 2.86
N GLY A 225 11.56 -11.88 3.70
CA GLY A 225 12.36 -10.73 3.28
C GLY A 225 11.57 -9.45 3.05
N ASP A 226 10.27 -9.40 3.42
CA ASP A 226 9.46 -8.19 3.31
C ASP A 226 9.85 -7.18 4.41
N HIS A 227 10.40 -6.07 4.00
CA HIS A 227 10.84 -4.98 4.87
C HIS A 227 9.69 -4.28 5.60
N THR A 228 8.46 -4.45 5.13
CA THR A 228 7.26 -3.86 5.72
C THR A 228 6.71 -4.65 6.91
N ASP A 229 7.33 -5.78 7.26
CA ASP A 229 6.82 -6.75 8.25
C ASP A 229 5.52 -7.42 7.78
N GLY A 230 5.42 -7.75 6.49
CA GLY A 230 4.33 -8.54 5.94
C GLY A 230 3.08 -7.74 5.60
N HIS A 231 3.22 -6.67 4.82
CA HIS A 231 2.08 -5.93 4.29
C HIS A 231 1.11 -6.83 3.53
N VAL A 232 -0.18 -6.61 3.73
CA VAL A 232 -1.22 -7.45 3.12
C VAL A 232 -1.32 -7.28 1.62
N ASP A 233 -0.93 -6.13 1.07
CA ASP A 233 -0.98 -5.83 -0.36
C ASP A 233 -0.01 -6.66 -1.20
N ASN A 234 0.95 -7.34 -0.56
CA ASN A 234 1.84 -8.31 -1.19
C ASN A 234 1.31 -9.76 -1.18
N ILE A 235 0.27 -10.06 -0.40
CA ILE A 235 -0.11 -11.46 -0.12
C ILE A 235 -1.59 -11.78 -0.37
N ALA A 236 -2.48 -10.79 -0.20
CA ALA A 236 -3.91 -10.97 -0.46
C ALA A 236 -4.58 -9.61 -0.71
N ARG A 237 -5.45 -9.52 -1.72
CA ARG A 237 -6.13 -8.30 -2.13
C ARG A 237 -7.59 -8.54 -2.40
N PHE A 238 -8.44 -7.59 -2.01
CA PHE A 238 -9.79 -7.53 -2.57
C PHE A 238 -9.73 -7.17 -4.06
N ALA A 239 -10.46 -7.92 -4.88
CA ALA A 239 -10.55 -7.70 -6.32
C ALA A 239 -11.96 -7.33 -6.78
N GLY A 240 -12.91 -7.36 -5.88
CA GLY A 240 -14.31 -7.04 -6.08
C GLY A 240 -15.13 -7.37 -4.84
N PRO A 241 -16.44 -7.10 -4.86
CA PRO A 241 -17.32 -7.42 -3.74
C PRO A 241 -17.29 -8.92 -3.41
N GLY A 242 -16.95 -9.24 -2.16
CA GLY A 242 -16.90 -10.62 -1.70
C GLY A 242 -15.83 -11.50 -2.36
N LEU A 243 -14.81 -10.91 -2.99
CA LEU A 243 -13.76 -11.62 -3.71
C LEU A 243 -12.38 -11.18 -3.25
N ILE A 244 -11.56 -12.13 -2.78
CA ILE A 244 -10.14 -11.94 -2.47
C ILE A 244 -9.30 -12.77 -3.45
N VAL A 245 -8.22 -12.15 -3.94
CA VAL A 245 -7.15 -12.84 -4.66
C VAL A 245 -5.97 -13.03 -3.74
N CYS A 246 -5.43 -14.25 -3.65
CA CYS A 246 -4.17 -14.55 -2.98
C CYS A 246 -3.26 -15.38 -3.88
N GLN A 247 -2.01 -15.59 -3.48
CA GLN A 247 -1.08 -16.38 -4.29
C GLN A 247 -1.09 -17.86 -3.89
N ARG A 248 -0.69 -18.71 -4.82
CA ARG A 248 -0.27 -20.10 -4.58
C ARG A 248 1.20 -20.23 -4.96
N PRO A 249 1.93 -21.19 -4.36
CA PRO A 249 3.34 -21.41 -4.72
C PRO A 249 3.54 -21.61 -6.22
N ALA A 250 4.67 -21.08 -6.73
CA ALA A 250 5.10 -21.25 -8.11
C ALA A 250 5.63 -22.67 -8.40
N GLY A 251 6.13 -23.34 -7.39
CA GLY A 251 6.70 -24.69 -7.45
C GLY A 251 7.29 -25.11 -6.11
N ALA A 252 7.94 -26.27 -6.09
CA ALA A 252 8.51 -26.85 -4.87
C ALA A 252 9.72 -26.09 -4.29
N ASP A 253 10.34 -25.24 -5.11
CA ASP A 253 11.50 -24.41 -4.76
C ASP A 253 11.11 -22.95 -4.42
N ASP A 254 9.82 -22.67 -4.32
CA ASP A 254 9.33 -21.35 -3.93
C ASP A 254 9.67 -21.09 -2.45
N PRO A 255 10.45 -20.04 -2.14
CA PRO A 255 10.84 -19.73 -0.76
C PRO A 255 9.65 -19.36 0.13
N ASN A 256 8.53 -18.99 -0.46
CA ASN A 256 7.30 -18.60 0.23
C ASN A 256 6.23 -19.72 0.25
N ALA A 257 6.55 -20.95 -0.18
CA ALA A 257 5.54 -22.01 -0.36
C ALA A 257 4.68 -22.23 0.89
N ASP A 258 5.31 -22.40 2.06
CA ASP A 258 4.60 -22.69 3.30
C ASP A 258 3.72 -21.53 3.75
N VAL A 259 4.22 -20.28 3.67
CA VAL A 259 3.45 -19.10 4.07
C VAL A 259 2.28 -18.84 3.10
N LEU A 260 2.45 -19.05 1.80
CA LEU A 260 1.36 -18.90 0.82
C LEU A 260 0.24 -19.93 1.03
N GLU A 261 0.57 -21.17 1.39
CA GLU A 261 -0.44 -22.18 1.76
C GLU A 261 -1.12 -21.81 3.10
N ALA A 262 -0.37 -21.32 4.08
CA ALA A 262 -0.95 -20.88 5.36
C ALA A 262 -1.90 -19.68 5.16
N ILE A 263 -1.56 -18.71 4.30
CA ILE A 263 -2.43 -17.58 3.94
C ILE A 263 -3.75 -18.08 3.33
N ALA A 264 -3.65 -18.98 2.33
CA ALA A 264 -4.84 -19.53 1.69
C ALA A 264 -5.73 -20.28 2.67
N GLY A 265 -5.12 -21.10 3.55
CA GLY A 265 -5.83 -21.82 4.63
C GLY A 265 -6.49 -20.87 5.64
N GLY A 266 -5.82 -19.78 6.02
CA GLY A 266 -6.37 -18.76 6.92
C GLY A 266 -7.53 -17.96 6.33
N LEU A 267 -7.58 -17.83 5.01
CA LEU A 267 -8.68 -17.18 4.29
C LEU A 267 -9.85 -18.13 4.01
N GLU A 268 -9.66 -19.44 4.15
CA GLU A 268 -10.73 -20.41 3.89
C GLU A 268 -11.89 -20.22 4.87
N GLY A 269 -13.08 -20.03 4.31
CA GLY A 269 -14.29 -19.77 5.10
C GLY A 269 -14.42 -18.37 5.66
N ALA A 270 -13.52 -17.42 5.29
CA ALA A 270 -13.66 -16.02 5.67
C ALA A 270 -15.01 -15.43 5.22
N THR A 271 -15.52 -14.52 6.04
CA THR A 271 -16.76 -13.80 5.74
C THR A 271 -16.54 -12.30 5.78
N ASP A 272 -17.31 -11.57 5.00
CA ASP A 272 -17.33 -10.11 5.01
C ASP A 272 -18.07 -9.53 6.22
N ALA A 273 -18.21 -8.21 6.25
CA ALA A 273 -18.89 -7.48 7.32
C ALA A 273 -20.41 -7.74 7.40
N GLU A 274 -21.02 -8.29 6.35
CA GLU A 274 -22.42 -8.72 6.30
C GLU A 274 -22.60 -10.22 6.65
N GLY A 275 -21.47 -10.94 6.92
CA GLY A 275 -21.48 -12.38 7.20
C GLY A 275 -21.55 -13.24 5.94
N GLN A 276 -21.42 -12.66 4.75
CA GLN A 276 -21.40 -13.41 3.51
C GLN A 276 -20.02 -14.05 3.32
N ARG A 277 -19.99 -15.26 2.78
CA ARG A 277 -18.74 -15.95 2.49
C ARG A 277 -17.98 -15.23 1.38
N ILE A 278 -16.69 -15.00 1.62
CA ILE A 278 -15.77 -14.43 0.64
C ILE A 278 -15.24 -15.55 -0.27
N GLU A 279 -15.30 -15.32 -1.58
CA GLU A 279 -14.66 -16.18 -2.57
C GLU A 279 -13.14 -15.92 -2.58
N ILE A 280 -12.34 -16.98 -2.65
CA ILE A 280 -10.89 -16.90 -2.69
C ILE A 280 -10.39 -17.44 -4.03
N VAL A 281 -9.77 -16.58 -4.81
CA VAL A 281 -9.09 -16.95 -6.07
C VAL A 281 -7.59 -17.00 -5.84
N ARG A 282 -6.96 -18.11 -6.24
CA ARG A 282 -5.51 -18.31 -6.07
C ARG A 282 -4.80 -18.20 -7.40
N ILE A 283 -3.95 -17.18 -7.56
CA ILE A 283 -3.11 -16.99 -8.74
C ILE A 283 -1.70 -17.57 -8.50
N PRO A 284 -0.94 -17.97 -9.53
CA PRO A 284 0.46 -18.35 -9.35
C PRO A 284 1.29 -17.19 -8.80
N GLY A 285 2.09 -17.41 -7.78
CA GLY A 285 3.11 -16.47 -7.34
C GLY A 285 4.30 -16.42 -8.31
N PRO A 286 5.20 -15.44 -8.21
CA PRO A 286 6.40 -15.35 -9.05
C PRO A 286 7.44 -16.41 -8.70
N GLY A 287 7.38 -17.00 -7.50
CA GLY A 287 8.38 -17.93 -7.01
C GLY A 287 9.66 -17.24 -6.55
N ARG A 288 10.79 -17.90 -6.77
CA ARG A 288 12.09 -17.35 -6.38
C ARG A 288 12.50 -16.21 -7.32
N VAL A 289 12.43 -14.97 -6.81
CA VAL A 289 12.98 -13.77 -7.46
C VAL A 289 14.14 -13.29 -6.62
N LEU A 290 15.24 -12.91 -7.27
CA LEU A 290 16.42 -12.37 -6.59
C LEU A 290 16.59 -10.90 -6.94
N ASN A 291 16.98 -10.10 -5.94
CA ASN A 291 17.38 -8.71 -6.14
C ASN A 291 18.79 -8.61 -6.76
N ALA A 292 19.28 -7.40 -6.98
CA ALA A 292 20.60 -7.16 -7.58
C ALA A 292 21.77 -7.68 -6.72
N LEU A 293 21.56 -7.91 -5.41
CA LEU A 293 22.55 -8.52 -4.51
C LEU A 293 22.49 -10.06 -4.47
N GLY A 294 21.53 -10.67 -5.18
CA GLY A 294 21.33 -12.12 -5.18
C GLY A 294 20.54 -12.62 -3.95
N GLU A 295 19.90 -11.75 -3.22
CA GLU A 295 19.03 -12.08 -2.09
C GLU A 295 17.59 -12.32 -2.55
N ILE A 296 16.81 -13.07 -1.77
CA ILE A 296 15.39 -13.28 -2.07
C ILE A 296 14.64 -11.96 -1.90
N ALA A 297 14.01 -11.48 -2.98
CA ALA A 297 13.17 -10.30 -2.97
C ALA A 297 11.72 -10.66 -2.64
N PRO A 298 10.97 -9.79 -1.93
CA PRO A 298 9.55 -9.98 -1.63
C PRO A 298 8.65 -9.69 -2.85
N ALA A 299 8.97 -10.32 -3.99
CA ALA A 299 8.28 -10.10 -5.24
C ALA A 299 6.86 -10.70 -5.20
N SER A 300 5.88 -9.93 -5.66
CA SER A 300 4.49 -10.35 -5.66
C SER A 300 3.71 -9.80 -6.86
N HIS A 301 3.01 -10.68 -7.58
CA HIS A 301 2.04 -10.25 -8.60
C HIS A 301 0.80 -9.58 -7.98
N LEU A 302 0.57 -9.70 -6.66
CA LEU A 302 -0.55 -9.06 -5.97
C LEU A 302 -0.33 -7.57 -5.68
N ASN A 303 0.89 -7.10 -5.81
CA ASN A 303 1.17 -5.66 -5.71
C ASN A 303 0.73 -4.92 -6.99
N PHE A 304 -0.42 -5.32 -7.54
CA PHE A 304 -1.04 -4.72 -8.72
C PHE A 304 -1.83 -3.45 -8.35
N VAL A 305 -2.02 -2.59 -9.31
CA VAL A 305 -2.87 -1.39 -9.23
C VAL A 305 -4.17 -1.64 -9.99
N ILE A 306 -5.31 -1.45 -9.32
CA ILE A 306 -6.63 -1.45 -9.98
C ILE A 306 -6.95 -0.02 -10.38
N ALA A 307 -6.96 0.25 -11.69
CA ALA A 307 -7.30 1.56 -12.25
C ALA A 307 -8.65 1.50 -12.99
N ASN A 308 -9.16 2.64 -13.47
CA ASN A 308 -10.50 2.70 -14.08
C ASN A 308 -10.70 1.73 -15.25
N GLY A 309 -9.71 1.55 -16.12
CA GLY A 309 -9.82 0.67 -17.30
C GLY A 309 -8.69 -0.34 -17.43
N VAL A 310 -7.76 -0.36 -16.49
CA VAL A 310 -6.59 -1.23 -16.54
C VAL A 310 -6.25 -1.74 -15.14
N VAL A 311 -5.74 -2.98 -15.07
CA VAL A 311 -5.04 -3.51 -13.90
C VAL A 311 -3.59 -3.68 -14.28
N VAL A 312 -2.69 -2.96 -13.62
CA VAL A 312 -1.25 -3.03 -13.88
C VAL A 312 -0.60 -3.95 -12.88
N VAL A 313 -0.01 -5.03 -13.37
CA VAL A 313 0.55 -6.12 -12.57
C VAL A 313 2.08 -6.11 -12.66
N PRO A 314 2.80 -6.09 -11.54
CA PRO A 314 4.25 -6.21 -11.57
C PRO A 314 4.66 -7.62 -12.00
N VAL A 315 5.60 -7.70 -12.95
CA VAL A 315 6.18 -8.95 -13.44
C VAL A 315 7.70 -8.95 -13.30
N PHE A 316 8.28 -10.13 -13.17
CA PHE A 316 9.67 -10.31 -12.72
C PHE A 316 10.44 -11.31 -13.59
N GLY A 317 10.03 -11.56 -14.85
CA GLY A 317 10.69 -12.47 -15.79
C GLY A 317 10.53 -13.95 -15.43
N THR A 318 9.49 -14.31 -14.69
CA THR A 318 9.28 -15.67 -14.18
C THR A 318 8.40 -16.53 -15.09
N LYS A 319 8.46 -17.84 -14.95
CA LYS A 319 7.67 -18.77 -15.79
C LYS A 319 6.16 -18.74 -15.50
N THR A 320 5.77 -18.19 -14.38
CA THR A 320 4.37 -18.18 -13.90
C THR A 320 3.60 -16.95 -14.35
N GLU A 321 4.25 -15.93 -14.89
CA GLU A 321 3.65 -14.63 -15.23
C GLU A 321 2.44 -14.73 -16.14
N THR A 322 2.57 -15.41 -17.28
CA THR A 322 1.46 -15.57 -18.21
C THR A 322 0.23 -16.15 -17.52
N ALA A 323 0.41 -17.22 -16.75
CA ALA A 323 -0.68 -17.84 -16.03
C ALA A 323 -1.26 -16.94 -14.92
N ALA A 324 -0.43 -16.13 -14.26
CA ALA A 324 -0.91 -15.15 -13.27
C ALA A 324 -1.73 -14.04 -13.94
N LEU A 325 -1.26 -13.50 -15.07
CA LEU A 325 -1.98 -12.49 -15.85
C LEU A 325 -3.29 -13.01 -16.41
N ASP A 326 -3.34 -14.25 -16.93
CA ASP A 326 -4.56 -14.88 -17.43
C ASP A 326 -5.60 -15.08 -16.31
N CYS A 327 -5.15 -15.51 -15.12
CA CYS A 327 -6.03 -15.61 -13.95
C CYS A 327 -6.57 -14.24 -13.53
N LEU A 328 -5.73 -13.21 -13.48
CA LEU A 328 -6.17 -11.85 -13.14
C LEU A 328 -7.09 -11.27 -14.21
N GLN A 329 -6.85 -11.56 -15.50
CA GLN A 329 -7.79 -11.14 -16.58
C GLN A 329 -9.17 -11.78 -16.41
N ALA A 330 -9.24 -13.00 -15.93
CA ALA A 330 -10.53 -13.64 -15.62
C ALA A 330 -11.23 -13.01 -14.40
N VAL A 331 -10.44 -12.55 -13.40
CA VAL A 331 -10.95 -11.82 -12.23
C VAL A 331 -11.45 -10.42 -12.59
N PHE A 332 -10.80 -9.74 -13.54
CA PHE A 332 -11.12 -8.38 -13.96
C PHE A 332 -11.60 -8.34 -15.43
N PRO A 333 -12.77 -8.91 -15.77
CA PRO A 333 -13.23 -9.02 -17.16
C PRO A 333 -13.48 -7.65 -17.83
N ASP A 334 -13.82 -6.63 -17.03
CA ASP A 334 -14.13 -5.27 -17.49
C ASP A 334 -12.89 -4.34 -17.55
N ARG A 335 -11.72 -4.84 -17.21
CA ARG A 335 -10.44 -4.10 -17.24
C ARG A 335 -9.42 -4.87 -18.05
N LYS A 336 -8.53 -4.13 -18.72
CA LYS A 336 -7.38 -4.75 -19.37
C LYS A 336 -6.31 -5.07 -18.34
N VAL A 337 -5.89 -6.32 -18.20
CA VAL A 337 -4.75 -6.70 -17.35
C VAL A 337 -3.46 -6.58 -18.17
N VAL A 338 -2.48 -5.86 -17.61
CA VAL A 338 -1.19 -5.59 -18.25
C VAL A 338 -0.07 -5.91 -17.27
N GLY A 339 0.84 -6.81 -17.66
CA GLY A 339 2.08 -7.06 -16.93
C GLY A 339 3.14 -6.04 -17.34
N LEU A 340 3.78 -5.39 -16.35
CA LEU A 340 4.93 -4.51 -16.56
C LEU A 340 6.10 -4.95 -15.68
N PRO A 341 7.34 -4.90 -16.18
CA PRO A 341 8.53 -5.13 -15.35
C PRO A 341 8.56 -4.18 -14.14
N ALA A 342 8.96 -4.70 -12.98
CA ALA A 342 9.08 -3.94 -11.74
C ALA A 342 10.37 -4.27 -10.98
N PHE A 343 11.43 -4.63 -11.69
CA PHE A 343 12.72 -4.99 -11.08
C PHE A 343 13.41 -3.81 -10.40
N GLY A 344 13.28 -2.61 -10.98
CA GLY A 344 13.86 -1.41 -10.41
C GLY A 344 13.26 -1.06 -9.06
N LEU A 345 11.97 -1.35 -8.86
CA LEU A 345 11.26 -1.09 -7.61
C LEU A 345 11.56 -2.11 -6.51
N LEU A 346 11.98 -3.34 -6.87
CA LEU A 346 12.39 -4.33 -5.87
C LEU A 346 13.66 -3.91 -5.13
N GLY A 347 14.50 -3.07 -5.76
CA GLY A 347 15.71 -2.57 -5.17
C GLY A 347 16.73 -3.66 -4.80
N ALA A 348 17.65 -3.33 -3.91
CA ALA A 348 18.64 -4.24 -3.38
C ALA A 348 19.14 -3.77 -2.00
N GLY A 349 19.35 -4.70 -1.07
CA GLY A 349 19.75 -4.37 0.30
C GLY A 349 18.67 -3.54 1.01
N ASP A 350 19.07 -2.37 1.51
CA ASP A 350 18.16 -1.44 2.20
C ASP A 350 17.38 -0.53 1.22
N ALA A 351 17.61 -0.63 -0.09
CA ALA A 351 16.97 0.20 -1.12
C ALA A 351 15.84 -0.54 -1.83
N GLY A 352 14.72 0.14 -2.06
CA GLY A 352 13.54 -0.45 -2.71
C GLY A 352 12.77 -1.40 -1.79
N GLY A 353 12.10 -2.38 -2.39
CA GLY A 353 11.41 -3.44 -1.65
C GLY A 353 9.90 -3.51 -1.84
N GLY A 354 9.38 -2.91 -2.92
CA GLY A 354 7.96 -2.93 -3.27
C GLY A 354 7.72 -3.05 -4.76
N ALA A 355 6.50 -2.73 -5.20
CA ALA A 355 6.13 -2.66 -6.60
C ALA A 355 5.05 -1.58 -6.83
N PHE A 356 4.21 -1.73 -7.85
CA PHE A 356 3.33 -0.67 -8.33
C PHE A 356 2.27 -0.21 -7.35
N HIS A 357 1.70 -1.12 -6.54
CA HIS A 357 0.73 -0.73 -5.51
C HIS A 357 1.38 0.11 -4.42
N CYS A 358 2.57 -0.29 -3.96
CA CYS A 358 3.30 0.41 -2.90
C CYS A 358 3.64 1.87 -3.26
N ILE A 359 3.85 2.17 -4.55
CA ILE A 359 4.18 3.52 -5.02
C ILE A 359 2.97 4.35 -5.44
N THR A 360 1.76 3.81 -5.34
CA THR A 360 0.54 4.49 -5.81
C THR A 360 -0.47 4.73 -4.71
N ARG A 361 -1.27 5.80 -4.87
CA ARG A 361 -2.45 6.08 -4.05
C ARG A 361 -3.60 6.50 -4.95
N GLU A 362 -4.68 5.76 -4.91
CA GLU A 362 -5.93 6.09 -5.60
C GLU A 362 -6.63 7.26 -4.91
N GLU A 363 -7.11 8.20 -5.72
CA GLU A 363 -8.03 9.26 -5.31
C GLU A 363 -9.41 8.92 -5.90
N PRO A 364 -10.39 8.49 -5.10
CA PRO A 364 -11.68 8.07 -5.62
C PRO A 364 -12.51 9.25 -6.13
N VAL A 365 -13.47 8.96 -7.02
CA VAL A 365 -14.58 9.87 -7.28
C VAL A 365 -15.47 9.86 -6.04
N PHE A 366 -15.56 10.99 -5.36
CA PHE A 366 -16.40 11.13 -4.18
C PHE A 366 -17.86 11.34 -4.62
N ASP A 367 -18.60 10.26 -4.74
CA ASP A 367 -20.03 10.29 -4.97
C ASP A 367 -20.77 10.13 -3.62
N PRO A 368 -21.51 11.14 -3.16
CA PRO A 368 -22.29 11.04 -1.92
C PRO A 368 -23.36 9.95 -1.98
N ASN A 369 -23.76 9.50 -3.17
CA ASN A 369 -24.70 8.43 -3.39
C ASN A 369 -24.04 7.06 -3.61
N TYR A 370 -22.73 6.99 -3.62
CA TYR A 370 -22.01 5.72 -3.76
C TYR A 370 -22.26 4.85 -2.52
N SER A 371 -23.19 3.93 -2.64
CA SER A 371 -23.61 3.02 -1.55
C SER A 371 -22.67 1.81 -1.38
N GLY A 372 -21.57 1.76 -2.14
CA GLY A 372 -20.77 0.56 -2.26
C GLY A 372 -21.41 -0.47 -3.22
N PRO A 373 -20.68 -1.50 -3.61
CA PRO A 373 -21.26 -2.62 -4.35
C PRO A 373 -22.29 -3.32 -3.47
N ARG A 374 -23.46 -3.67 -4.09
CA ARG A 374 -24.50 -4.51 -3.49
C ARG A 374 -24.18 -5.97 -3.72
#